data_0e233d6fb93da58339ae55dc0c9f995d
#
_entry.id   0e233d6fb93da58339ae55dc0c9f995d
#
_cell.length_a   1.000
_cell.length_b   1.000
_cell.length_c   1.000
_cell.angle_alpha   90.00
_cell.angle_beta   90.00
_cell.angle_gamma   90.00
#
_symmetry.space_group_name_H-M   'P 1'
#
loop_
_entity.id
_entity.type
_entity.pdbx_description
1 polymer ?
#
loop_
_entity_poly.entity_id
_entity_poly.type
_entity_poly.pdbx_seq_one_letter_code
_entity_poly.pdbx_strand_id
1 'polypeptide(L)'
;MHIQELILRLQRFWADRGCLVGQPYDLEKGAGTMNPLTFFGALGAKPWNVAYVEPSRRPADGRYGENPFRVYKHLQFQVILKPSPAKVQDMYIESLEALGIDLSKHDLRFEEDNWESPSLGAWGVGWQVVLDGMEISQFTYFQQVGGLDCRPVSAELTYGIERICMFLGGYDNIFDLVHGEVKTDDGVFPVTYGQMRQREEFELSAYSFEHADLDLHRTLFEAFEKEGWRLLKDHGHFLSAYEQALKMSHTFNVLDARGAVSTTERPGIIKRVRDLACACAKAYLEHEEGSSTDSTDGTDSKSKLQGGVK
;
A
#
# COMPACT_ATOMS: atom_id res chain seq x y z
N MET A 1 -19.51 2.56 14.21
CA MET A 1 -18.03 2.65 14.37
C MET A 1 -17.53 3.78 13.47
N HIS A 2 -16.58 4.60 13.92
CA HIS A 2 -15.96 5.62 13.07
C HIS A 2 -14.59 5.17 12.53
N ILE A 3 -14.13 5.87 11.49
CA ILE A 3 -12.88 5.54 10.76
C ILE A 3 -11.69 5.43 11.72
N GLN A 4 -11.52 6.41 12.62
CA GLN A 4 -10.43 6.42 13.60
C GLN A 4 -10.43 5.16 14.50
N GLU A 5 -11.60 4.77 15.01
CA GLU A 5 -11.74 3.59 15.88
C GLU A 5 -11.46 2.29 15.12
N LEU A 6 -11.92 2.19 13.85
CA LEU A 6 -11.65 1.03 12.99
C LEU A 6 -10.15 0.87 12.79
N ILE A 7 -9.44 1.95 12.44
CA ILE A 7 -7.99 1.94 12.24
C ILE A 7 -7.28 1.47 13.50
N LEU A 8 -7.63 2.03 14.68
CA LEU A 8 -7.00 1.67 15.95
C LEU A 8 -7.24 0.19 16.31
N ARG A 9 -8.43 -0.33 16.03
CA ARG A 9 -8.74 -1.77 16.25
C ARG A 9 -7.93 -2.67 15.35
N LEU A 10 -7.84 -2.37 14.06
CA LEU A 10 -7.02 -3.15 13.13
C LEU A 10 -5.53 -3.08 13.49
N GLN A 11 -5.01 -1.90 13.86
CA GLN A 11 -3.62 -1.77 14.31
C GLN A 11 -3.35 -2.62 15.53
N ARG A 12 -4.23 -2.60 16.55
CA ARG A 12 -4.09 -3.43 17.74
C ARG A 12 -4.18 -4.91 17.42
N PHE A 13 -5.19 -5.30 16.64
CA PHE A 13 -5.41 -6.70 16.26
C PHE A 13 -4.18 -7.32 15.61
N TRP A 14 -3.56 -6.61 14.66
CA TRP A 14 -2.38 -7.09 13.94
C TRP A 14 -1.09 -6.96 14.75
N ALA A 15 -0.96 -5.92 15.58
CA ALA A 15 0.16 -5.80 16.52
C ALA A 15 0.20 -6.98 17.50
N ASP A 16 -0.95 -7.36 18.08
CA ASP A 16 -1.08 -8.49 19.02
C ASP A 16 -0.77 -9.85 18.33
N ARG A 17 -0.78 -9.90 17.00
CA ARG A 17 -0.40 -11.06 16.17
C ARG A 17 1.02 -10.97 15.59
N GLY A 18 1.84 -10.06 16.10
CA GLY A 18 3.26 -9.96 15.78
C GLY A 18 3.58 -9.13 14.54
N CYS A 19 2.67 -8.30 14.07
CA CYS A 19 2.98 -7.32 13.03
C CYS A 19 3.61 -6.06 13.64
N LEU A 20 4.64 -5.54 12.98
CA LEU A 20 5.09 -4.17 13.20
C LEU A 20 4.00 -3.21 12.71
N VAL A 21 3.66 -2.20 13.52
CA VAL A 21 2.75 -1.14 13.08
C VAL A 21 3.56 -0.07 12.35
N GLY A 22 3.47 -0.09 11.04
CA GLY A 22 4.14 0.89 10.18
C GLY A 22 3.40 2.22 10.09
N GLN A 23 4.08 3.22 9.56
CA GLN A 23 3.48 4.51 9.22
C GLN A 23 3.23 4.60 7.72
N PRO A 24 2.27 5.43 7.28
CA PRO A 24 2.09 5.70 5.84
C PRO A 24 3.36 6.28 5.24
N TYR A 25 3.61 5.93 3.97
CA TYR A 25 4.74 6.51 3.24
C TYR A 25 4.35 7.87 2.65
N ASP A 26 5.22 8.86 2.78
CA ASP A 26 4.92 10.27 2.52
C ASP A 26 5.03 10.71 1.05
N LEU A 27 4.90 9.77 0.11
CA LEU A 27 4.82 10.04 -1.33
C LEU A 27 3.46 9.60 -1.89
N GLU A 28 3.02 10.27 -2.96
CA GLU A 28 1.81 9.90 -3.68
C GLU A 28 1.98 8.53 -4.35
N LYS A 29 0.99 7.67 -4.16
CA LYS A 29 0.94 6.33 -4.75
C LYS A 29 -0.48 5.80 -4.86
N GLY A 30 -0.71 4.89 -5.80
CA GLY A 30 -2.04 4.38 -6.13
C GLY A 30 -2.51 3.19 -5.29
N ALA A 31 -1.62 2.58 -4.51
CA ALA A 31 -1.93 1.42 -3.68
C ALA A 31 -0.97 1.27 -2.50
N GLY A 32 -1.42 0.63 -1.43
CA GLY A 32 -0.60 0.29 -0.27
C GLY A 32 0.59 -0.60 -0.61
N THR A 33 0.44 -1.49 -1.58
CA THR A 33 1.52 -2.34 -2.11
C THR A 33 2.75 -1.56 -2.60
N MET A 34 2.57 -0.31 -3.02
CA MET A 34 3.65 0.54 -3.48
C MET A 34 4.50 1.13 -2.34
N ASN A 35 4.06 1.01 -1.08
CA ASN A 35 4.89 1.39 0.07
C ASN A 35 6.12 0.47 0.16
N PRO A 36 7.33 0.99 0.39
CA PRO A 36 8.55 0.20 0.58
C PRO A 36 8.42 -0.92 1.61
N LEU A 37 7.61 -0.75 2.66
CA LEU A 37 7.34 -1.79 3.66
C LEU A 37 6.69 -3.04 3.07
N THR A 38 5.90 -2.90 2.01
CA THR A 38 5.34 -4.02 1.25
C THR A 38 6.21 -4.40 0.07
N PHE A 39 6.60 -3.45 -0.79
CA PHE A 39 7.31 -3.74 -2.02
C PHE A 39 8.63 -4.47 -1.77
N PHE A 40 9.50 -3.93 -0.91
CA PHE A 40 10.75 -4.61 -0.52
C PHE A 40 10.51 -5.68 0.55
N GLY A 41 9.57 -5.46 1.46
CA GLY A 41 9.23 -6.42 2.52
C GLY A 41 8.77 -7.78 2.00
N ALA A 42 8.10 -7.83 0.83
CA ALA A 42 7.70 -9.09 0.19
C ALA A 42 8.88 -9.88 -0.40
N LEU A 43 10.02 -9.23 -0.62
CA LEU A 43 11.21 -9.83 -1.23
C LEU A 43 12.14 -10.49 -0.20
N GLY A 44 12.96 -11.43 -0.68
CA GLY A 44 13.97 -12.11 0.13
C GLY A 44 13.39 -13.10 1.15
N ALA A 45 14.29 -13.83 1.83
CA ALA A 45 13.92 -14.96 2.68
C ALA A 45 13.59 -14.55 4.14
N LYS A 46 13.99 -13.34 4.58
CA LYS A 46 13.79 -12.90 5.97
C LYS A 46 12.29 -12.77 6.28
N PRO A 47 11.81 -13.26 7.46
CA PRO A 47 10.44 -13.04 7.89
C PRO A 47 10.12 -11.54 7.98
N TRP A 48 8.89 -11.17 7.58
CA TRP A 48 8.45 -9.79 7.58
C TRP A 48 6.94 -9.69 7.79
N ASN A 49 6.52 -9.15 8.94
CA ASN A 49 5.11 -8.93 9.23
C ASN A 49 4.91 -7.45 9.57
N VAL A 50 4.09 -6.77 8.80
CA VAL A 50 3.82 -5.34 8.99
C VAL A 50 2.36 -5.03 8.68
N ALA A 51 1.80 -4.07 9.42
CA ALA A 51 0.45 -3.55 9.22
C ALA A 51 0.46 -2.03 9.31
N TYR A 52 -0.18 -1.33 8.38
CA TYR A 52 -0.21 0.14 8.33
C TYR A 52 -1.38 0.67 7.53
N VAL A 53 -1.75 1.92 7.79
CA VAL A 53 -2.70 2.67 6.96
C VAL A 53 -1.94 3.34 5.82
N GLU A 54 -2.45 3.24 4.61
CA GLU A 54 -1.86 3.89 3.45
C GLU A 54 -2.90 4.73 2.68
N PRO A 55 -2.74 6.05 2.65
CA PRO A 55 -3.50 6.88 1.73
C PRO A 55 -3.15 6.51 0.29
N SER A 56 -4.14 6.09 -0.49
CA SER A 56 -3.98 5.70 -1.89
C SER A 56 -4.65 6.70 -2.79
N ARG A 57 -3.92 7.22 -3.78
CA ARG A 57 -4.39 8.22 -4.74
C ARG A 57 -4.59 7.61 -6.11
N ARG A 58 -5.81 7.73 -6.63
CA ARG A 58 -6.20 7.25 -7.95
C ARG A 58 -6.83 8.37 -8.76
N PRO A 59 -6.04 9.17 -9.49
CA PRO A 59 -6.53 10.33 -10.24
C PRO A 59 -7.73 10.04 -11.15
N ALA A 60 -7.72 8.90 -11.85
CA ALA A 60 -8.82 8.49 -12.73
C ALA A 60 -10.14 8.18 -11.99
N ASP A 61 -10.10 7.94 -10.68
CA ASP A 61 -11.27 7.68 -9.85
C ASP A 61 -11.89 8.94 -9.24
N GLY A 62 -11.31 10.13 -9.45
CA GLY A 62 -11.87 11.39 -9.03
C GLY A 62 -13.31 11.60 -9.54
N ARG A 63 -14.18 12.15 -8.70
CA ARG A 63 -15.59 12.45 -9.01
C ARG A 63 -16.05 13.75 -8.37
N TYR A 64 -15.13 14.70 -8.19
CA TYR A 64 -15.41 16.05 -7.66
C TYR A 64 -16.06 16.06 -6.27
N GLY A 65 -15.95 14.95 -5.50
CA GLY A 65 -16.63 14.83 -4.21
C GLY A 65 -18.16 14.67 -4.31
N GLU A 66 -18.68 14.28 -5.49
CA GLU A 66 -20.12 14.13 -5.76
C GLU A 66 -20.58 12.66 -5.79
N ASN A 67 -19.66 11.70 -5.94
CA ASN A 67 -20.02 10.27 -5.97
C ASN A 67 -19.99 9.68 -4.55
N PRO A 68 -21.03 8.94 -4.14
CA PRO A 68 -21.13 8.42 -2.78
C PRO A 68 -20.16 7.27 -2.46
N PHE A 69 -19.54 6.64 -3.46
CA PHE A 69 -18.70 5.44 -3.27
C PHE A 69 -17.30 5.54 -3.84
N ARG A 70 -17.10 6.40 -4.85
CA ARG A 70 -15.84 6.51 -5.57
C ARG A 70 -15.17 7.84 -5.29
N VAL A 71 -13.92 7.77 -4.84
CA VAL A 71 -13.11 8.93 -4.44
C VAL A 71 -11.72 8.85 -5.06
N TYR A 72 -11.11 10.01 -5.25
CA TYR A 72 -9.74 10.17 -5.71
C TYR A 72 -8.72 9.59 -4.73
N LYS A 73 -8.94 9.85 -3.42
CA LYS A 73 -8.05 9.44 -2.35
C LYS A 73 -8.82 8.69 -1.26
N HIS A 74 -8.44 7.44 -1.02
CA HIS A 74 -9.02 6.58 0.00
C HIS A 74 -7.94 5.99 0.90
N LEU A 75 -8.33 5.44 2.03
CA LEU A 75 -7.44 4.79 2.97
C LEU A 75 -7.49 3.27 2.79
N GLN A 76 -6.34 2.67 2.61
CA GLN A 76 -6.17 1.22 2.69
C GLN A 76 -5.52 0.86 4.02
N PHE A 77 -6.02 -0.16 4.71
CA PHE A 77 -5.25 -0.78 5.78
C PHE A 77 -4.55 -2.00 5.18
N GLN A 78 -3.23 -1.93 5.15
CA GLN A 78 -2.35 -2.88 4.48
C GLN A 78 -1.70 -3.81 5.48
N VAL A 79 -1.72 -5.12 5.22
CA VAL A 79 -1.03 -6.12 6.05
C VAL A 79 -0.21 -7.02 5.13
N ILE A 80 1.05 -7.26 5.50
CA ILE A 80 1.93 -8.24 4.87
C ILE A 80 2.39 -9.24 5.92
N LEU A 81 2.22 -10.52 5.61
CA LEU A 81 2.69 -11.63 6.43
C LEU A 81 3.63 -12.52 5.59
N LYS A 82 4.91 -12.53 5.92
CA LYS A 82 5.95 -13.34 5.25
C LYS A 82 6.78 -14.12 6.25
N PRO A 83 6.85 -15.47 6.16
CA PRO A 83 6.06 -16.29 5.24
C PRO A 83 4.57 -16.22 5.53
N SER A 84 3.75 -16.50 4.51
CA SER A 84 2.30 -16.58 4.71
C SER A 84 1.93 -17.65 5.74
N PRO A 85 1.21 -17.30 6.83
CA PRO A 85 0.70 -18.29 7.77
C PRO A 85 -0.27 -19.27 7.10
N ALA A 86 -0.27 -20.54 7.52
CA ALA A 86 -1.19 -21.55 6.97
C ALA A 86 -2.69 -21.21 7.23
N LYS A 87 -2.97 -20.43 8.30
CA LYS A 87 -4.31 -20.01 8.70
C LYS A 87 -4.58 -18.52 8.46
N VAL A 88 -3.94 -17.92 7.47
CA VAL A 88 -4.07 -16.48 7.24
C VAL A 88 -5.51 -16.07 6.88
N GLN A 89 -6.28 -16.94 6.22
CA GLN A 89 -7.69 -16.70 5.94
C GLN A 89 -8.53 -16.66 7.23
N ASP A 90 -8.28 -17.58 8.16
CA ASP A 90 -8.94 -17.57 9.46
C ASP A 90 -8.59 -16.28 10.24
N MET A 91 -7.32 -15.89 10.25
CA MET A 91 -6.86 -14.64 10.88
C MET A 91 -7.54 -13.41 10.28
N TYR A 92 -7.74 -13.39 8.96
CA TYR A 92 -8.46 -12.32 8.29
C TYR A 92 -9.94 -12.26 8.76
N ILE A 93 -10.62 -13.41 8.80
CA ILE A 93 -12.02 -13.52 9.28
C ILE A 93 -12.12 -13.04 10.73
N GLU A 94 -11.24 -13.51 11.63
CA GLU A 94 -11.15 -13.05 13.01
C GLU A 94 -10.95 -11.52 13.11
N SER A 95 -10.22 -10.91 12.17
CA SER A 95 -10.04 -9.46 12.16
C SER A 95 -11.33 -8.70 11.87
N LEU A 96 -12.20 -9.23 11.01
CA LEU A 96 -13.53 -8.66 10.74
C LEU A 96 -14.44 -8.79 11.95
N GLU A 97 -14.41 -9.94 12.64
CA GLU A 97 -15.15 -10.15 13.89
C GLU A 97 -14.69 -9.20 15.00
N ALA A 98 -13.37 -8.96 15.10
CA ALA A 98 -12.80 -8.00 16.04
C ALA A 98 -13.25 -6.54 15.77
N LEU A 99 -13.65 -6.22 14.54
CA LEU A 99 -14.30 -4.96 14.20
C LEU A 99 -15.79 -4.91 14.63
N GLY A 100 -16.37 -6.04 15.04
CA GLY A 100 -17.75 -6.15 15.48
C GLY A 100 -18.70 -6.59 14.37
N ILE A 101 -18.20 -7.18 13.29
CA ILE A 101 -19.02 -7.78 12.23
C ILE A 101 -19.45 -9.18 12.70
N ASP A 102 -20.74 -9.39 12.88
CA ASP A 102 -21.32 -10.70 13.20
C ASP A 102 -21.51 -11.51 11.91
N LEU A 103 -20.48 -12.23 11.51
CA LEU A 103 -20.47 -13.00 10.25
C LEU A 103 -21.53 -14.09 10.18
N SER A 104 -22.17 -14.46 11.30
CA SER A 104 -23.31 -15.38 11.28
C SER A 104 -24.59 -14.78 10.66
N LYS A 105 -24.64 -13.45 10.49
CA LYS A 105 -25.76 -12.68 9.95
C LYS A 105 -25.51 -12.10 8.56
N HIS A 106 -24.31 -12.29 8.03
CA HIS A 106 -23.87 -11.66 6.80
C HIS A 106 -23.29 -12.67 5.82
N ASP A 107 -23.41 -12.39 4.54
CA ASP A 107 -22.87 -13.20 3.45
C ASP A 107 -21.44 -12.73 3.12
N LEU A 108 -20.45 -13.46 3.64
CA LEU A 108 -19.03 -13.23 3.35
C LEU A 108 -18.55 -14.18 2.25
N ARG A 109 -18.08 -13.64 1.14
CA ARG A 109 -17.56 -14.41 0.00
C ARG A 109 -16.14 -14.03 -0.32
N PHE A 110 -15.35 -15.04 -0.70
CA PHE A 110 -14.06 -14.90 -1.35
C PHE A 110 -14.26 -15.22 -2.82
N GLU A 111 -14.30 -14.21 -3.65
CA GLU A 111 -14.47 -14.34 -5.10
C GLU A 111 -13.12 -14.23 -5.78
N GLU A 112 -12.78 -15.18 -6.65
CA GLU A 112 -11.48 -15.21 -7.32
C GLU A 112 -11.22 -13.90 -8.09
N ASP A 113 -10.13 -13.24 -7.75
CA ASP A 113 -9.65 -12.01 -8.36
C ASP A 113 -8.13 -11.94 -8.26
N ASN A 114 -7.46 -12.45 -9.30
CA ASN A 114 -6.01 -12.42 -9.36
C ASN A 114 -5.51 -10.98 -9.49
N TRP A 115 -4.74 -10.58 -8.49
CA TRP A 115 -4.24 -9.21 -8.41
C TRP A 115 -2.96 -9.02 -9.23
N GLU A 116 -2.86 -7.89 -9.92
CA GLU A 116 -1.64 -7.49 -10.61
C GLU A 116 -1.38 -5.99 -10.53
N SER A 117 -0.10 -5.63 -10.53
CA SER A 117 0.37 -4.26 -10.67
C SER A 117 1.47 -4.18 -11.74
N PRO A 118 1.09 -3.87 -12.99
CA PRO A 118 2.05 -3.84 -14.10
C PRO A 118 3.21 -2.87 -13.92
N SER A 119 2.98 -1.75 -13.22
CA SER A 119 4.01 -0.74 -12.91
C SER A 119 5.03 -1.19 -11.88
N LEU A 120 4.69 -2.19 -11.07
CA LEU A 120 5.59 -2.79 -10.07
C LEU A 120 6.23 -4.10 -10.54
N GLY A 121 5.79 -4.64 -11.68
CA GLY A 121 6.14 -6.02 -12.06
C GLY A 121 5.71 -7.01 -10.98
N ALA A 122 4.50 -6.84 -10.44
CA ALA A 122 3.98 -7.64 -9.35
C ALA A 122 2.65 -8.29 -9.72
N TRP A 123 2.44 -9.52 -9.25
CA TRP A 123 1.18 -10.23 -9.36
C TRP A 123 1.05 -11.30 -8.27
N GLY A 124 -0.18 -11.72 -8.02
CA GLY A 124 -0.47 -12.76 -7.06
C GLY A 124 -1.83 -13.44 -7.29
N VAL A 125 -1.95 -14.65 -6.78
CA VAL A 125 -3.24 -15.35 -6.70
C VAL A 125 -4.05 -14.72 -5.61
N GLY A 126 -5.28 -14.30 -5.90
CA GLY A 126 -6.05 -13.51 -4.96
C GLY A 126 -7.55 -13.63 -5.10
N TRP A 127 -8.20 -12.97 -4.17
CA TRP A 127 -9.65 -12.88 -4.05
C TRP A 127 -10.05 -11.47 -3.63
N GLN A 128 -11.08 -10.93 -4.26
CA GLN A 128 -11.84 -9.87 -3.63
C GLN A 128 -12.69 -10.48 -2.52
N VAL A 129 -12.75 -9.81 -1.37
CA VAL A 129 -13.61 -10.22 -0.26
C VAL A 129 -14.84 -9.34 -0.27
N VAL A 130 -15.98 -9.99 -0.46
CA VAL A 130 -17.29 -9.33 -0.63
C VAL A 130 -18.15 -9.63 0.60
N LEU A 131 -18.68 -8.59 1.23
CA LEU A 131 -19.58 -8.67 2.37
C LEU A 131 -20.94 -8.08 1.97
N ASP A 132 -21.99 -8.91 1.96
CA ASP A 132 -23.34 -8.54 1.52
C ASP A 132 -23.36 -7.83 0.16
N GLY A 133 -22.50 -8.25 -0.78
CA GLY A 133 -22.39 -7.67 -2.11
C GLY A 133 -21.45 -6.47 -2.23
N MET A 134 -20.87 -5.97 -1.13
CA MET A 134 -19.87 -4.90 -1.14
C MET A 134 -18.45 -5.50 -1.03
N GLU A 135 -17.60 -5.23 -1.99
CA GLU A 135 -16.16 -5.52 -1.88
C GLU A 135 -15.53 -4.68 -0.76
N ILE A 136 -15.01 -5.34 0.27
CA ILE A 136 -14.43 -4.69 1.46
C ILE A 136 -12.90 -4.84 1.54
N SER A 137 -12.33 -5.85 0.89
CA SER A 137 -10.90 -6.13 0.95
C SER A 137 -10.43 -6.88 -0.29
N GLN A 138 -9.12 -6.77 -0.56
CA GLN A 138 -8.38 -7.64 -1.46
C GLN A 138 -7.47 -8.54 -0.63
N PHE A 139 -7.49 -9.84 -0.90
CA PHE A 139 -6.67 -10.86 -0.27
C PHE A 139 -5.78 -11.49 -1.34
N THR A 140 -4.44 -11.46 -1.19
CA THR A 140 -3.51 -11.87 -2.24
C THR A 140 -2.35 -12.69 -1.68
N TYR A 141 -1.98 -13.79 -2.36
CA TYR A 141 -0.71 -14.47 -2.17
C TYR A 141 0.26 -14.02 -3.25
N PHE A 142 1.26 -13.22 -2.91
CA PHE A 142 2.24 -12.74 -3.87
C PHE A 142 3.06 -13.87 -4.48
N GLN A 143 3.03 -13.92 -5.81
CA GLN A 143 3.87 -14.82 -6.59
C GLN A 143 5.12 -14.09 -7.09
N GLN A 144 4.97 -12.81 -7.46
CA GLN A 144 6.05 -12.01 -7.98
C GLN A 144 5.92 -10.55 -7.52
N VAL A 145 7.03 -9.92 -7.17
CA VAL A 145 7.15 -8.49 -6.87
C VAL A 145 8.46 -7.98 -7.46
N GLY A 146 8.43 -6.84 -8.13
CA GLY A 146 9.61 -6.29 -8.79
C GLY A 146 10.19 -7.18 -9.88
N GLY A 147 9.34 -7.99 -10.54
CA GLY A 147 9.78 -8.97 -11.52
C GLY A 147 10.49 -10.20 -10.94
N LEU A 148 10.52 -10.35 -9.60
CA LEU A 148 11.23 -11.42 -8.88
C LEU A 148 10.24 -12.32 -8.15
N ASP A 149 10.47 -13.64 -8.19
CA ASP A 149 9.64 -14.62 -7.47
C ASP A 149 9.69 -14.38 -5.96
N CYS A 150 8.52 -14.38 -5.32
CA CYS A 150 8.41 -14.28 -3.86
C CYS A 150 8.63 -15.65 -3.21
N ARG A 151 9.78 -15.84 -2.55
CA ARG A 151 10.15 -17.06 -1.83
C ARG A 151 10.75 -16.71 -0.46
N PRO A 152 10.03 -16.98 0.64
CA PRO A 152 8.71 -17.60 0.73
C PRO A 152 7.59 -16.69 0.20
N VAL A 153 6.46 -17.29 -0.19
CA VAL A 153 5.24 -16.58 -0.54
C VAL A 153 4.74 -15.78 0.67
N SER A 154 4.36 -14.53 0.45
CA SER A 154 3.71 -13.68 1.45
C SER A 154 2.22 -13.55 1.18
N ALA A 155 1.43 -13.37 2.23
CA ALA A 155 0.04 -12.96 2.12
C ALA A 155 -0.06 -11.44 2.29
N GLU A 156 -0.81 -10.79 1.40
CA GLU A 156 -1.21 -9.39 1.49
C GLU A 156 -2.71 -9.31 1.78
N LEU A 157 -3.08 -8.50 2.76
CA LEU A 157 -4.46 -8.19 3.08
C LEU A 157 -4.64 -6.68 2.97
N THR A 158 -5.50 -6.25 2.05
CA THR A 158 -5.76 -4.84 1.79
C THR A 158 -7.22 -4.53 2.11
N TYR A 159 -7.46 -3.92 3.27
CA TYR A 159 -8.79 -3.54 3.72
C TYR A 159 -9.17 -2.16 3.18
N GLY A 160 -10.38 -2.04 2.63
CA GLY A 160 -10.99 -0.76 2.28
C GLY A 160 -11.64 -0.13 3.50
N ILE A 161 -10.94 0.79 4.17
CA ILE A 161 -11.36 1.34 5.46
C ILE A 161 -12.73 2.00 5.37
N GLU A 162 -12.93 2.85 4.37
CA GLU A 162 -14.19 3.58 4.19
C GLU A 162 -15.35 2.64 3.93
N ARG A 163 -15.15 1.61 3.08
CA ARG A 163 -16.21 0.63 2.75
C ARG A 163 -16.62 -0.19 3.97
N ILE A 164 -15.68 -0.63 4.79
CA ILE A 164 -15.97 -1.34 6.05
C ILE A 164 -16.72 -0.41 7.03
N CYS A 165 -16.32 0.87 7.13
CA CYS A 165 -17.03 1.83 7.95
C CYS A 165 -18.45 2.11 7.44
N MET A 166 -18.66 2.20 6.13
CA MET A 166 -19.98 2.36 5.52
C MET A 166 -20.87 1.18 5.89
N PHE A 167 -20.37 -0.05 5.73
CA PHE A 167 -21.06 -1.27 6.10
C PHE A 167 -21.47 -1.28 7.59
N LEU A 168 -20.52 -1.06 8.50
CA LEU A 168 -20.74 -1.09 9.94
C LEU A 168 -21.68 0.01 10.44
N GLY A 169 -21.72 1.14 9.75
CA GLY A 169 -22.53 2.30 10.14
C GLY A 169 -23.86 2.43 9.38
N GLY A 170 -24.07 1.59 8.35
CA GLY A 170 -25.25 1.69 7.48
C GLY A 170 -25.28 2.99 6.67
N TYR A 171 -24.12 3.46 6.21
CA TYR A 171 -24.02 4.69 5.41
C TYR A 171 -24.08 4.40 3.91
N ASP A 172 -24.89 5.17 3.20
CA ASP A 172 -25.02 5.12 1.74
C ASP A 172 -24.10 6.12 1.02
N ASN A 173 -23.43 6.98 1.77
CA ASN A 173 -22.52 7.99 1.23
C ASN A 173 -21.25 8.09 2.08
N ILE A 174 -20.10 7.96 1.44
CA ILE A 174 -18.77 8.02 2.08
C ILE A 174 -18.53 9.33 2.84
N PHE A 175 -19.10 10.47 2.38
CA PHE A 175 -18.92 11.76 3.00
C PHE A 175 -19.71 11.94 4.30
N ASP A 176 -20.69 11.06 4.55
CA ASP A 176 -21.47 11.06 5.80
C ASP A 176 -20.81 10.24 6.91
N LEU A 177 -19.76 9.47 6.57
CA LEU A 177 -18.99 8.70 7.55
C LEU A 177 -18.46 9.62 8.66
N VAL A 178 -18.61 9.21 9.90
CA VAL A 178 -17.90 9.86 11.00
C VAL A 178 -16.45 9.43 11.00
N HIS A 179 -15.53 10.39 10.80
CA HIS A 179 -14.10 10.14 10.86
C HIS A 179 -13.65 9.89 12.32
N GLY A 180 -14.12 10.74 13.22
CA GLY A 180 -13.81 10.70 14.65
C GLY A 180 -14.58 11.77 15.40
N GLU A 181 -14.25 11.96 16.67
CA GLU A 181 -14.89 12.93 17.55
C GLU A 181 -13.87 13.88 18.16
N VAL A 182 -14.20 15.19 18.14
CA VAL A 182 -13.46 16.21 18.90
C VAL A 182 -14.15 16.35 20.26
N LYS A 183 -13.40 16.24 21.34
CA LYS A 183 -13.88 16.41 22.71
C LYS A 183 -13.35 17.71 23.29
N THR A 184 -14.26 18.56 23.77
CA THR A 184 -13.97 19.82 24.43
C THR A 184 -14.74 19.93 25.74
N ASP A 185 -14.52 21.00 26.49
CA ASP A 185 -15.29 21.29 27.71
C ASP A 185 -16.79 21.54 27.40
N ASP A 186 -17.09 21.95 26.16
CA ASP A 186 -18.46 22.25 25.70
C ASP A 186 -19.19 21.01 25.16
N GLY A 187 -18.52 19.86 25.00
CA GLY A 187 -19.14 18.63 24.54
C GLY A 187 -18.31 17.79 23.58
N VAL A 188 -18.99 16.82 22.95
CA VAL A 188 -18.43 15.90 21.95
C VAL A 188 -19.00 16.22 20.57
N PHE A 189 -18.14 16.46 19.61
CA PHE A 189 -18.51 16.91 18.26
C PHE A 189 -18.00 15.88 17.24
N PRO A 190 -18.87 15.16 16.52
CA PRO A 190 -18.47 14.28 15.45
C PRO A 190 -17.95 15.10 14.28
N VAL A 191 -16.85 14.62 13.68
CA VAL A 191 -16.27 15.19 12.46
C VAL A 191 -16.50 14.20 11.33
N THR A 192 -17.20 14.62 10.27
CA THR A 192 -17.49 13.75 9.14
C THR A 192 -16.31 13.66 8.15
N TYR A 193 -16.29 12.60 7.37
CA TYR A 193 -15.36 12.45 6.26
C TYR A 193 -15.52 13.57 5.23
N GLY A 194 -16.77 13.99 4.98
CA GLY A 194 -17.08 15.12 4.10
C GLY A 194 -16.46 16.43 4.58
N GLN A 195 -16.55 16.73 5.87
CA GLN A 195 -15.91 17.94 6.43
C GLN A 195 -14.39 17.95 6.25
N MET A 196 -13.75 16.77 6.26
CA MET A 196 -12.30 16.66 6.11
C MET A 196 -11.83 16.54 4.66
N ARG A 197 -12.62 15.91 3.79
CA ARG A 197 -12.13 15.40 2.51
C ARG A 197 -12.88 15.89 1.28
N GLN A 198 -14.15 16.28 1.39
CA GLN A 198 -14.97 16.60 0.20
C GLN A 198 -14.39 17.74 -0.64
N ARG A 199 -13.87 18.78 0.01
CA ARG A 199 -13.21 19.89 -0.69
C ARG A 199 -11.90 19.45 -1.35
N GLU A 200 -11.11 18.61 -0.68
CA GLU A 200 -9.90 18.01 -1.25
C GLU A 200 -10.23 17.15 -2.47
N GLU A 201 -11.29 16.31 -2.40
CA GLU A 201 -11.77 15.48 -3.51
C GLU A 201 -12.16 16.30 -4.73
N PHE A 202 -12.87 17.43 -4.50
CA PHE A 202 -13.21 18.35 -5.58
C PHE A 202 -11.95 18.91 -6.25
N GLU A 203 -11.04 19.48 -5.47
CA GLU A 203 -9.85 20.15 -6.00
C GLU A 203 -8.88 19.19 -6.70
N LEU A 204 -8.67 17.99 -6.15
CA LEU A 204 -7.82 16.98 -6.76
C LEU A 204 -8.44 16.41 -8.06
N SER A 205 -9.77 16.29 -8.12
CA SER A 205 -10.47 15.90 -9.36
C SER A 205 -10.32 16.98 -10.43
N ALA A 206 -10.61 18.23 -10.08
CA ALA A 206 -10.47 19.38 -10.98
C ALA A 206 -9.02 19.51 -11.47
N TYR A 207 -8.05 19.38 -10.57
CA TYR A 207 -6.64 19.38 -10.94
C TYR A 207 -6.32 18.31 -11.98
N SER A 208 -6.68 17.05 -11.71
CA SER A 208 -6.32 15.93 -12.57
C SER A 208 -7.06 15.93 -13.91
N PHE A 209 -8.33 16.38 -13.95
CA PHE A 209 -9.12 16.34 -15.16
C PHE A 209 -9.07 17.62 -16.01
N GLU A 210 -8.77 18.77 -15.39
CA GLU A 210 -8.93 20.07 -16.03
C GLU A 210 -7.68 20.94 -16.00
N HIS A 211 -6.94 20.98 -14.86
CA HIS A 211 -5.95 22.01 -14.59
C HIS A 211 -4.49 21.57 -14.59
N ALA A 212 -4.22 20.24 -14.51
CA ALA A 212 -2.85 19.75 -14.54
C ALA A 212 -2.13 20.21 -15.81
N ASP A 213 -0.95 20.82 -15.64
CA ASP A 213 -0.08 21.24 -16.75
C ASP A 213 0.59 20.00 -17.36
N LEU A 214 0.22 19.69 -18.60
CA LEU A 214 0.66 18.49 -19.29
C LEU A 214 2.15 18.51 -19.61
N ASP A 215 2.69 19.66 -20.01
CA ASP A 215 4.11 19.81 -20.37
C ASP A 215 4.99 19.69 -19.12
N LEU A 216 4.54 20.29 -18.01
CA LEU A 216 5.19 20.12 -16.71
C LEU A 216 5.23 18.64 -16.30
N HIS A 217 4.10 17.93 -16.37
CA HIS A 217 4.06 16.52 -15.98
C HIS A 217 4.90 15.62 -16.89
N ARG A 218 4.93 15.88 -18.19
CA ARG A 218 5.84 15.17 -19.11
C ARG A 218 7.32 15.43 -18.75
N THR A 219 7.67 16.67 -18.49
CA THR A 219 9.03 17.06 -18.07
C THR A 219 9.42 16.40 -16.76
N LEU A 220 8.53 16.40 -15.76
CA LEU A 220 8.76 15.75 -14.47
C LEU A 220 8.92 14.24 -14.61
N PHE A 221 8.14 13.58 -15.43
CA PHE A 221 8.27 12.14 -15.67
C PHE A 221 9.67 11.78 -16.20
N GLU A 222 10.15 12.51 -17.23
CA GLU A 222 11.48 12.33 -17.80
C GLU A 222 12.60 12.63 -16.78
N ALA A 223 12.41 13.67 -15.96
CA ALA A 223 13.38 14.05 -14.95
C ALA A 223 13.50 13.00 -13.84
N PHE A 224 12.37 12.48 -13.36
CA PHE A 224 12.35 11.44 -12.33
C PHE A 224 12.94 10.12 -12.85
N GLU A 225 12.65 9.73 -14.09
CA GLU A 225 13.27 8.55 -14.68
C GLU A 225 14.80 8.68 -14.76
N LYS A 226 15.28 9.80 -15.31
CA LYS A 226 16.72 10.06 -15.43
C LYS A 226 17.40 10.02 -14.07
N GLU A 227 16.81 10.67 -13.06
CA GLU A 227 17.38 10.72 -11.72
C GLU A 227 17.35 9.35 -11.05
N GLY A 228 16.25 8.60 -11.18
CA GLY A 228 16.13 7.25 -10.63
C GLY A 228 17.22 6.31 -11.16
N TRP A 229 17.44 6.31 -12.47
CA TRP A 229 18.50 5.51 -13.07
C TRP A 229 19.90 5.97 -12.66
N ARG A 230 20.13 7.28 -12.51
CA ARG A 230 21.41 7.84 -12.03
C ARG A 230 21.70 7.37 -10.60
N LEU A 231 20.73 7.51 -9.70
CA LEU A 231 20.89 7.10 -8.30
C LEU A 231 21.20 5.61 -8.17
N LEU A 232 20.54 4.78 -8.96
CA LEU A 232 20.75 3.34 -8.94
C LEU A 232 22.10 2.94 -9.52
N LYS A 233 22.48 3.48 -10.70
CA LYS A 233 23.71 3.10 -11.43
C LYS A 233 24.97 3.66 -10.80
N ASP A 234 24.95 4.94 -10.40
CA ASP A 234 26.14 5.63 -9.94
C ASP A 234 26.40 5.43 -8.44
N HIS A 235 25.34 5.13 -7.66
CA HIS A 235 25.44 5.09 -6.20
C HIS A 235 24.88 3.80 -5.56
N GLY A 236 24.16 2.97 -6.30
CA GLY A 236 23.48 1.79 -5.74
C GLY A 236 22.31 2.12 -4.79
N HIS A 237 21.78 3.35 -4.85
CA HIS A 237 20.76 3.87 -3.94
C HIS A 237 19.35 3.41 -4.37
N PHE A 238 19.02 2.15 -4.14
CA PHE A 238 17.77 1.55 -4.61
C PHE A 238 16.52 2.17 -3.95
N LEU A 239 16.56 2.59 -2.67
CA LEU A 239 15.42 3.24 -2.02
C LEU A 239 15.12 4.61 -2.64
N SER A 240 16.13 5.47 -2.79
CA SER A 240 15.98 6.79 -3.41
C SER A 240 15.58 6.69 -4.87
N ALA A 241 16.07 5.67 -5.59
CA ALA A 241 15.69 5.39 -6.97
C ALA A 241 14.23 4.91 -7.06
N TYR A 242 13.78 4.09 -6.10
CA TYR A 242 12.40 3.63 -6.03
C TYR A 242 11.43 4.78 -5.77
N GLU A 243 11.79 5.77 -4.94
CA GLU A 243 10.99 6.99 -4.80
C GLU A 243 10.78 7.71 -6.14
N GLN A 244 11.80 7.72 -7.01
CA GLN A 244 11.61 8.30 -8.34
C GLN A 244 10.63 7.48 -9.18
N ALA A 245 10.65 6.13 -9.07
CA ALA A 245 9.66 5.28 -9.74
C ALA A 245 8.23 5.55 -9.22
N LEU A 246 8.03 5.80 -7.92
CA LEU A 246 6.74 6.19 -7.35
C LEU A 246 6.26 7.54 -7.91
N LYS A 247 7.16 8.54 -8.00
CA LYS A 247 6.86 9.85 -8.58
C LYS A 247 6.52 9.73 -10.07
N MET A 248 7.24 8.91 -10.83
CA MET A 248 6.90 8.59 -12.23
C MET A 248 5.50 8.00 -12.33
N SER A 249 5.18 7.02 -11.48
CA SER A 249 3.87 6.36 -11.46
C SER A 249 2.74 7.35 -11.18
N HIS A 250 2.88 8.22 -10.17
CA HIS A 250 1.87 9.24 -9.88
C HIS A 250 1.72 10.25 -11.02
N THR A 251 2.85 10.75 -11.56
CA THR A 251 2.86 11.68 -12.71
C THR A 251 2.15 11.07 -13.92
N PHE A 252 2.43 9.80 -14.21
CA PHE A 252 1.73 9.05 -15.26
C PHE A 252 0.21 8.98 -14.99
N ASN A 253 -0.21 8.67 -13.75
CA ASN A 253 -1.61 8.56 -13.39
C ASN A 253 -2.37 9.90 -13.58
N VAL A 254 -1.71 11.03 -13.34
CA VAL A 254 -2.27 12.38 -13.62
C VAL A 254 -2.40 12.61 -15.14
N LEU A 255 -1.38 12.29 -15.92
CA LEU A 255 -1.42 12.39 -17.39
C LEU A 255 -2.51 11.49 -18.01
N ASP A 256 -2.65 10.25 -17.49
CA ASP A 256 -3.65 9.28 -17.94
C ASP A 256 -5.08 9.78 -17.61
N ALA A 257 -5.31 10.27 -16.37
CA ALA A 257 -6.58 10.85 -15.95
C ALA A 257 -6.95 12.09 -16.79
N ARG A 258 -5.97 12.90 -17.16
CA ARG A 258 -6.14 14.09 -18.02
C ARG A 258 -6.44 13.73 -19.48
N GLY A 259 -6.35 12.43 -19.86
CA GLY A 259 -6.52 11.98 -21.23
C GLY A 259 -5.34 12.33 -22.16
N ALA A 260 -4.17 12.63 -21.59
CA ALA A 260 -2.97 13.03 -22.32
C ALA A 260 -2.09 11.86 -22.76
N VAL A 261 -2.52 10.63 -22.48
CA VAL A 261 -1.83 9.38 -22.84
C VAL A 261 -2.74 8.54 -23.72
N SER A 262 -2.30 8.21 -24.91
CA SER A 262 -3.05 7.33 -25.81
C SER A 262 -3.00 5.87 -25.34
N THR A 263 -3.97 5.07 -25.77
CA THR A 263 -4.01 3.62 -25.50
C THR A 263 -2.77 2.88 -26.01
N THR A 264 -2.14 3.37 -27.06
CA THR A 264 -0.91 2.79 -27.64
C THR A 264 0.35 3.19 -26.91
N GLU A 265 0.40 4.38 -26.31
CA GLU A 265 1.55 4.87 -25.51
C GLU A 265 1.55 4.29 -24.10
N ARG A 266 0.38 4.08 -23.52
CA ARG A 266 0.18 3.65 -22.13
C ARG A 266 1.04 2.46 -21.71
N PRO A 267 1.11 1.33 -22.46
CA PRO A 267 1.96 0.20 -22.09
C PRO A 267 3.45 0.54 -22.05
N GLY A 268 3.91 1.41 -22.95
CA GLY A 268 5.29 1.88 -23.02
C GLY A 268 5.69 2.70 -21.78
N ILE A 269 4.82 3.60 -21.34
CA ILE A 269 5.05 4.42 -20.15
C ILE A 269 5.03 3.57 -18.89
N ILE A 270 4.05 2.66 -18.74
CA ILE A 270 4.00 1.72 -17.63
C ILE A 270 5.26 0.85 -17.56
N LYS A 271 5.76 0.41 -18.73
CA LYS A 271 7.00 -0.37 -18.81
C LYS A 271 8.20 0.41 -18.26
N ARG A 272 8.33 1.70 -18.54
CA ARG A 272 9.43 2.54 -18.04
C ARG A 272 9.43 2.62 -16.51
N VAL A 273 8.25 2.81 -15.88
CA VAL A 273 8.09 2.78 -14.42
C VAL A 273 8.48 1.42 -13.88
N ARG A 274 7.96 0.34 -14.49
CA ARG A 274 8.24 -1.04 -14.09
C ARG A 274 9.74 -1.37 -14.19
N ASP A 275 10.40 -0.98 -15.25
CA ASP A 275 11.81 -1.29 -15.47
C ASP A 275 12.67 -0.70 -14.34
N LEU A 276 12.40 0.53 -13.90
CA LEU A 276 13.09 1.15 -12.77
C LEU A 276 12.75 0.46 -11.45
N ALA A 277 11.47 0.18 -11.19
CA ALA A 277 11.04 -0.51 -9.97
C ALA A 277 11.65 -1.90 -9.84
N CYS A 278 11.66 -2.68 -10.94
CA CYS A 278 12.30 -4.01 -10.99
C CYS A 278 13.82 -3.95 -10.76
N ALA A 279 14.48 -2.94 -11.33
CA ALA A 279 15.91 -2.74 -11.10
C ALA A 279 16.22 -2.40 -9.63
N CYS A 280 15.34 -1.61 -8.97
CA CYS A 280 15.45 -1.33 -7.54
C CYS A 280 15.25 -2.60 -6.69
N ALA A 281 14.26 -3.44 -7.04
CA ALA A 281 14.00 -4.71 -6.36
C ALA A 281 15.22 -5.66 -6.42
N LYS A 282 15.85 -5.75 -7.60
CA LYS A 282 17.05 -6.56 -7.79
C LYS A 282 18.21 -6.04 -6.95
N ALA A 283 18.48 -4.73 -6.99
CA ALA A 283 19.55 -4.13 -6.20
C ALA A 283 19.33 -4.27 -4.69
N TYR A 284 18.07 -4.23 -4.23
CA TYR A 284 17.72 -4.53 -2.84
C TYR A 284 18.12 -5.96 -2.44
N LEU A 285 17.79 -6.98 -3.24
CA LEU A 285 18.15 -8.35 -2.94
C LEU A 285 19.67 -8.57 -2.95
N GLU A 286 20.38 -8.01 -3.92
CA GLU A 286 21.85 -8.07 -3.96
C GLU A 286 22.49 -7.46 -2.71
N HIS A 287 21.94 -6.35 -2.21
CA HIS A 287 22.37 -5.73 -0.95
C HIS A 287 22.11 -6.62 0.27
N GLU A 288 20.92 -7.23 0.36
CA GLU A 288 20.55 -8.12 1.46
C GLU A 288 21.41 -9.39 1.51
N GLU A 289 21.73 -9.97 0.36
CA GLU A 289 22.60 -11.13 0.24
C GLU A 289 24.06 -10.80 0.62
N GLY A 290 24.57 -9.66 0.16
CA GLY A 290 25.91 -9.17 0.52
C GLY A 290 26.07 -8.91 2.02
N SER A 291 25.05 -8.33 2.66
CA SER A 291 25.06 -8.05 4.10
C SER A 291 24.98 -9.31 4.98
N SER A 292 24.41 -10.41 4.45
CA SER A 292 24.29 -11.67 5.19
C SER A 292 25.61 -12.48 5.18
N THR A 293 26.47 -12.30 4.20
CA THR A 293 27.79 -12.97 4.14
C THR A 293 28.82 -12.31 5.07
N ASP A 294 28.76 -11.00 5.26
CA ASP A 294 29.67 -10.28 6.19
C ASP A 294 29.38 -10.57 7.66
N SER A 295 28.17 -10.99 8.02
CA SER A 295 27.80 -11.29 9.41
C SER A 295 28.21 -12.68 9.88
N THR A 296 28.60 -13.59 8.97
CA THR A 296 29.06 -14.95 9.32
C THR A 296 30.56 -15.06 9.58
N ASP A 297 31.37 -14.09 9.12
CA ASP A 297 32.83 -14.09 9.33
C ASP A 297 33.28 -13.45 10.67
N GLY A 298 32.34 -12.89 11.44
CA GLY A 298 32.64 -12.14 12.69
C GLY A 298 32.66 -12.95 13.98
N THR A 299 32.41 -14.27 13.99
CA THR A 299 32.22 -15.06 15.23
C THR A 299 33.39 -15.92 15.68
N ASP A 300 34.55 -15.91 14.98
CA ASP A 300 35.69 -16.79 15.32
C ASP A 300 36.88 -16.11 16.03
N SER A 301 36.75 -14.90 16.57
CA SER A 301 37.88 -14.21 17.21
C SER A 301 37.66 -13.80 18.69
N LYS A 302 36.90 -14.61 19.50
CA LYS A 302 36.83 -14.44 20.95
C LYS A 302 37.02 -15.75 21.74
N SER A 303 38.18 -16.40 21.57
CA SER A 303 38.60 -17.43 22.50
C SER A 303 40.12 -17.52 22.62
N LYS A 304 40.81 -16.46 23.06
CA LYS A 304 42.17 -16.55 23.62
C LYS A 304 42.46 -15.27 24.38
N LEU A 305 42.02 -15.18 25.63
CA LEU A 305 42.64 -14.35 26.66
C LEU A 305 41.95 -14.67 28.01
N GLN A 306 42.27 -15.85 28.56
CA GLN A 306 42.28 -16.10 29.99
C GLN A 306 43.44 -17.03 30.29
N GLY A 307 44.41 -16.55 31.02
CA GLY A 307 45.50 -17.35 31.58
C GLY A 307 46.75 -16.52 31.86
N GLY A 308 46.89 -16.06 33.07
CA GLY A 308 48.17 -15.51 33.53
C GLY A 308 48.05 -14.57 34.73
N VAL A 309 47.70 -15.14 35.87
CA VAL A 309 47.95 -14.52 37.18
C VAL A 309 49.42 -14.77 37.54
N LYS A 310 50.13 -13.73 37.85
CA LYS A 310 50.99 -13.66 39.07
C LYS A 310 51.15 -12.21 39.48
#